data_0550177f45c48155d109c986e5c4195d
#
_entry.id   0550177f45c48155d109c986e5c4195d
#
_cell.length_a   1.000
_cell.length_b   1.000
_cell.length_c   1.000
_cell.angle_alpha   90.00
_cell.angle_beta   90.00
_cell.angle_gamma   90.00
#
_symmetry.space_group_name_H-M   'P 1'
#
loop_
_entity.id
_entity.type
_entity.pdbx_description
1 polymer ?
#
loop_
_entity_poly.entity_id
_entity_poly.type
_entity_poly.pdbx_seq_one_letter_code
_entity_poly.pdbx_strand_id
1 'polypeptide(L)'
;AVSKSFASNDDDARMQTFKERSPWATVALNNEQQSLGGWLSEQLIDALNGTTYGVFDPRLPKITDLTLDGKYIGTVNGAGNRAPGANTRKDENYISRNSPWSGNTSPIFIVTYAELKFIEAEAAFDTDRTRSYNAYLTAIRANMDKFQVSTTDKEAYMAQPTVAVGAAALTKDLIFKEKYIATYLNPEAWNDARRFDYKYKDFTMPVNAALPTFIRRLDY
;
A
#
# COMPACT_ATOMS: atom_id res chain seq x y z
N ALA A 1 -19.48 15.95 -16.77
CA ALA A 1 -18.30 15.91 -15.91
C ALA A 1 -17.61 14.54 -15.91
N VAL A 2 -18.39 13.45 -15.93
CA VAL A 2 -17.85 12.06 -15.91
C VAL A 2 -16.98 11.75 -17.13
N SER A 3 -17.22 12.38 -18.26
CA SER A 3 -16.46 12.17 -19.50
C SER A 3 -15.03 12.74 -19.51
N LYS A 4 -14.62 13.41 -18.43
CA LYS A 4 -13.27 13.99 -18.26
C LYS A 4 -12.54 13.42 -17.04
N SER A 5 -13.04 12.36 -16.45
CA SER A 5 -12.39 11.65 -15.35
C SER A 5 -11.41 10.61 -15.91
N PHE A 6 -10.51 10.11 -15.10
CA PHE A 6 -9.61 9.01 -15.46
C PHE A 6 -10.43 7.78 -15.89
N ALA A 7 -10.10 7.20 -17.04
CA ALA A 7 -10.74 6.03 -17.59
C ALA A 7 -9.93 4.74 -17.35
N SER A 8 -8.62 4.86 -17.21
CA SER A 8 -7.69 3.75 -17.02
C SER A 8 -6.42 4.21 -16.28
N ASN A 9 -5.49 3.28 -16.01
CA ASN A 9 -4.16 3.58 -15.49
C ASN A 9 -3.31 4.46 -16.41
N ASP A 10 -3.67 4.61 -17.68
CA ASP A 10 -2.94 5.49 -18.62
C ASP A 10 -3.17 6.97 -18.31
N ASP A 11 -4.27 7.28 -17.62
CA ASP A 11 -4.62 8.63 -17.20
C ASP A 11 -3.94 9.05 -15.87
N ASP A 12 -3.16 8.17 -15.26
CA ASP A 12 -2.51 8.46 -13.98
C ASP A 12 -1.66 9.73 -14.04
N ALA A 13 -1.90 10.64 -13.11
CA ALA A 13 -1.04 11.79 -12.92
C ALA A 13 0.26 11.34 -12.25
N ARG A 14 1.38 11.49 -12.98
CA ARG A 14 2.68 10.97 -12.54
C ARG A 14 3.83 11.84 -13.00
N MET A 15 4.89 11.90 -12.20
CA MET A 15 6.19 12.40 -12.61
C MET A 15 7.02 11.21 -13.10
N GLN A 16 7.49 11.25 -14.33
CA GLN A 16 8.09 10.11 -15.01
C GLN A 16 9.55 10.29 -15.40
N THR A 17 10.03 11.54 -15.45
CA THR A 17 11.39 11.87 -15.89
C THR A 17 12.19 12.43 -14.75
N PHE A 18 13.36 11.84 -14.49
CA PHE A 18 14.31 12.27 -13.49
C PHE A 18 15.68 12.46 -14.12
N LYS A 19 16.47 13.39 -13.58
CA LYS A 19 17.81 13.67 -14.08
C LYS A 19 18.74 12.46 -13.98
N GLU A 20 18.66 11.72 -12.87
CA GLU A 20 19.52 10.57 -12.60
C GLU A 20 18.68 9.31 -12.41
N ARG A 21 17.83 9.28 -11.41
CA ARG A 21 16.97 8.14 -11.06
C ARG A 21 15.76 8.60 -10.27
N SER A 22 14.76 7.74 -10.18
CA SER A 22 13.61 7.95 -9.31
C SER A 22 14.06 8.10 -7.84
N PRO A 23 13.49 9.03 -7.06
CA PRO A 23 13.78 9.18 -5.63
C PRO A 23 13.63 7.88 -4.84
N TRP A 24 12.59 7.08 -5.10
CA TRP A 24 12.40 5.80 -4.43
C TRP A 24 13.45 4.76 -4.81
N ALA A 25 14.04 4.85 -6.01
CA ALA A 25 15.17 4.01 -6.39
C ALA A 25 16.43 4.33 -5.56
N THR A 26 16.60 5.60 -5.18
CA THR A 26 17.70 5.99 -4.29
C THR A 26 17.49 5.42 -2.88
N VAL A 27 16.26 5.46 -2.36
CA VAL A 27 15.93 4.84 -1.07
C VAL A 27 16.18 3.32 -1.11
N ALA A 28 15.72 2.65 -2.16
CA ALA A 28 15.92 1.21 -2.34
C ALA A 28 17.42 0.84 -2.44
N LEU A 29 18.20 1.63 -3.17
CA LEU A 29 19.66 1.43 -3.25
C LEU A 29 20.35 1.60 -1.89
N ASN A 30 19.94 2.62 -1.13
CA ASN A 30 20.47 2.84 0.22
C ASN A 30 20.17 1.64 1.13
N ASN A 31 18.98 1.05 1.02
CA ASN A 31 18.64 -0.16 1.76
C ASN A 31 19.56 -1.35 1.41
N GLU A 32 19.86 -1.57 0.12
CA GLU A 32 20.80 -2.61 -0.30
C GLU A 32 22.19 -2.39 0.29
N GLN A 33 22.62 -1.15 0.44
CA GLN A 33 23.90 -0.76 1.03
C GLN A 33 23.86 -0.70 2.57
N GLN A 34 22.74 -1.12 3.18
CA GLN A 34 22.50 -1.05 4.62
C GLN A 34 22.62 0.38 5.22
N SER A 35 22.50 1.38 4.38
CA SER A 35 22.30 2.76 4.81
C SER A 35 20.84 2.93 5.21
N LEU A 36 20.56 3.85 6.11
CA LEU A 36 19.19 4.15 6.55
C LEU A 36 18.28 4.45 5.35
N GLY A 37 17.20 3.72 5.23
CA GLY A 37 16.31 3.80 4.08
C GLY A 37 14.86 3.49 4.41
N GLY A 38 14.12 2.99 3.42
CA GLY A 38 12.70 2.68 3.53
C GLY A 38 12.45 1.27 4.02
N TRP A 39 12.50 1.05 5.30
CA TRP A 39 12.01 -0.19 5.92
C TRP A 39 10.48 -0.22 5.87
N LEU A 40 9.92 -1.38 5.62
CA LEU A 40 8.48 -1.55 5.52
C LEU A 40 7.90 -1.90 6.89
N SER A 41 6.83 -1.20 7.27
CA SER A 41 6.19 -1.44 8.56
C SER A 41 5.55 -2.82 8.65
N GLU A 42 5.47 -3.36 9.86
CA GLU A 42 4.75 -4.61 10.14
C GLU A 42 3.29 -4.52 9.68
N GLN A 43 2.61 -3.37 9.87
CA GLN A 43 1.23 -3.20 9.42
C GLN A 43 1.06 -3.43 7.92
N LEU A 44 1.99 -2.92 7.11
CA LEU A 44 1.94 -3.13 5.66
C LEU A 44 2.25 -4.58 5.29
N ILE A 45 3.31 -5.13 5.86
CA ILE A 45 3.73 -6.51 5.57
C ILE A 45 2.67 -7.50 6.03
N ASP A 46 2.13 -7.36 7.23
CA ASP A 46 1.12 -8.27 7.79
C ASP A 46 -0.23 -8.14 7.08
N ALA A 47 -0.58 -6.95 6.60
CA ALA A 47 -1.74 -6.78 5.74
C ALA A 47 -1.61 -7.54 4.41
N LEU A 48 -0.39 -7.70 3.89
CA LEU A 48 -0.12 -8.33 2.59
C LEU A 48 0.27 -9.81 2.69
N ASN A 49 0.95 -10.23 3.77
CA ASN A 49 1.43 -11.61 3.91
C ASN A 49 0.35 -12.59 4.40
N GLY A 50 -0.84 -12.09 4.70
CA GLY A 50 -1.97 -12.87 5.19
C GLY A 50 -2.12 -12.92 6.71
N THR A 51 -1.17 -12.40 7.48
CA THR A 51 -1.25 -12.40 8.96
C THR A 51 -2.49 -11.66 9.45
N THR A 52 -2.73 -10.44 8.95
CA THR A 52 -3.87 -9.62 9.38
C THR A 52 -5.19 -10.07 8.76
N TYR A 53 -5.23 -10.38 7.48
CA TYR A 53 -6.49 -10.60 6.74
C TYR A 53 -6.71 -12.05 6.29
N GLY A 54 -5.80 -12.98 6.59
CA GLY A 54 -5.94 -14.40 6.27
C GLY A 54 -5.74 -14.76 4.79
N VAL A 55 -5.35 -13.80 3.95
CA VAL A 55 -5.12 -13.98 2.52
C VAL A 55 -3.81 -13.33 2.13
N PHE A 56 -2.96 -14.12 1.44
CA PHE A 56 -1.73 -13.60 0.86
C PHE A 56 -2.05 -12.71 -0.35
N ASP A 57 -1.50 -11.51 -0.35
CA ASP A 57 -1.69 -10.54 -1.42
C ASP A 57 -0.55 -10.62 -2.44
N PRO A 58 -0.83 -10.88 -3.73
CA PRO A 58 0.20 -11.05 -4.74
C PRO A 58 0.95 -9.75 -5.10
N ARG A 59 0.57 -8.61 -4.54
CA ARG A 59 1.34 -7.35 -4.62
C ARG A 59 2.59 -7.38 -3.74
N LEU A 60 2.62 -8.18 -2.67
CA LEU A 60 3.73 -8.22 -1.72
C LEU A 60 5.08 -8.53 -2.38
N PRO A 61 5.23 -9.59 -3.20
CA PRO A 61 6.49 -9.89 -3.90
C PRO A 61 6.86 -8.86 -4.99
N LYS A 62 5.96 -7.90 -5.27
CA LYS A 62 6.22 -6.77 -6.17
C LYS A 62 6.67 -5.52 -5.42
N ILE A 63 6.53 -5.50 -4.11
CA ILE A 63 6.92 -4.40 -3.21
C ILE A 63 8.30 -4.66 -2.62
N THR A 64 8.54 -5.91 -2.20
CA THR A 64 9.77 -6.29 -1.49
C THR A 64 10.18 -7.71 -1.85
N ASP A 65 11.46 -8.00 -1.67
CA ASP A 65 12.00 -9.36 -1.79
C ASP A 65 11.83 -10.10 -0.45
N LEU A 66 11.95 -11.43 -0.48
CA LEU A 66 12.05 -12.21 0.76
C LEU A 66 13.27 -11.79 1.57
N THR A 67 13.17 -11.86 2.89
CA THR A 67 14.35 -11.81 3.76
C THR A 67 15.32 -12.95 3.44
N LEU A 68 16.55 -12.89 3.92
CA LEU A 68 17.52 -13.96 3.71
C LEU A 68 17.08 -15.30 4.32
N ASP A 69 16.20 -15.25 5.31
CA ASP A 69 15.59 -16.45 5.92
C ASP A 69 14.29 -16.89 5.21
N GLY A 70 14.00 -16.34 4.03
CA GLY A 70 12.87 -16.75 3.19
C GLY A 70 11.49 -16.31 3.70
N LYS A 71 11.41 -15.19 4.41
CA LYS A 71 10.18 -14.69 5.05
C LYS A 71 9.83 -13.28 4.61
N TYR A 72 8.58 -12.88 4.88
CA TYR A 72 8.13 -11.49 4.85
C TYR A 72 7.89 -11.01 6.28
N ILE A 73 8.75 -10.11 6.75
CA ILE A 73 8.72 -9.57 8.12
C ILE A 73 8.86 -8.05 8.05
N GLY A 74 7.89 -7.34 8.59
CA GLY A 74 7.90 -5.87 8.67
C GLY A 74 8.63 -5.38 9.92
N THR A 75 9.01 -4.12 9.87
CA THR A 75 9.62 -3.43 11.02
C THR A 75 8.53 -2.98 11.99
N VAL A 76 8.72 -3.28 13.26
CA VAL A 76 7.82 -2.84 14.33
C VAL A 76 7.73 -1.32 14.33
N ASN A 77 6.51 -0.79 14.30
CA ASN A 77 6.26 0.64 14.22
C ASN A 77 6.87 1.36 15.44
N GLY A 78 7.71 2.37 15.18
CA GLY A 78 8.36 3.16 16.23
C GLY A 78 9.50 2.47 16.96
N ALA A 79 9.93 1.26 16.55
CA ALA A 79 11.10 0.59 17.14
C ALA A 79 12.41 1.36 16.94
N GLY A 80 12.39 2.31 16.00
CA GLY A 80 13.54 3.16 15.73
C GLY A 80 14.66 2.45 14.97
N ASN A 81 15.78 3.13 14.87
CA ASN A 81 16.97 2.59 14.24
C ASN A 81 17.67 1.65 15.23
N ARG A 82 17.76 0.37 14.87
CA ARG A 82 18.53 -0.61 15.62
C ARG A 82 20.03 -0.42 15.38
N ALA A 83 20.85 -0.97 16.26
CA ALA A 83 22.31 -0.92 16.12
C ALA A 83 22.78 -1.43 14.75
N PRO A 84 23.93 -0.96 14.24
CA PRO A 84 24.48 -1.44 12.99
C PRO A 84 24.55 -2.96 12.93
N GLY A 85 24.07 -3.55 11.84
CA GLY A 85 23.98 -5.00 11.64
C GLY A 85 22.79 -5.68 12.31
N ALA A 86 21.99 -4.96 13.11
CA ALA A 86 20.81 -5.51 13.77
C ALA A 86 19.51 -5.35 12.96
N ASN A 87 19.50 -4.41 12.01
CA ASN A 87 18.39 -4.19 11.10
C ASN A 87 18.87 -4.44 9.66
N THR A 88 18.79 -5.67 9.21
CA THR A 88 19.34 -6.12 7.93
C THR A 88 18.27 -6.80 7.09
N ARG A 89 18.53 -6.98 5.80
CA ARG A 89 17.67 -7.76 4.92
C ARG A 89 17.42 -9.19 5.41
N LYS A 90 18.28 -9.71 6.28
CA LYS A 90 18.06 -11.00 6.90
C LYS A 90 16.82 -11.00 7.81
N ASP A 91 16.65 -9.93 8.57
CA ASP A 91 15.70 -9.85 9.66
C ASP A 91 14.37 -9.21 9.26
N GLU A 92 14.40 -8.23 8.38
CA GLU A 92 13.22 -7.41 8.02
C GLU A 92 13.23 -7.00 6.56
N ASN A 93 12.04 -6.71 6.03
CA ASN A 93 11.83 -6.28 4.66
C ASN A 93 11.98 -4.77 4.49
N TYR A 94 12.47 -4.38 3.34
CA TYR A 94 12.60 -2.99 2.92
C TYR A 94 12.22 -2.81 1.45
N ILE A 95 12.10 -1.58 0.99
CA ILE A 95 11.78 -1.24 -0.39
C ILE A 95 12.78 -1.89 -1.35
N SER A 96 12.30 -2.76 -2.25
CA SER A 96 13.13 -3.45 -3.24
C SER A 96 13.36 -2.59 -4.47
N ARG A 97 14.56 -2.66 -5.06
CA ARG A 97 14.85 -2.08 -6.38
C ARG A 97 14.14 -2.80 -7.54
N ASN A 98 13.70 -4.02 -7.31
CA ASN A 98 12.96 -4.80 -8.30
C ASN A 98 11.47 -4.45 -8.35
N SER A 99 11.01 -3.57 -7.47
CA SER A 99 9.63 -3.11 -7.46
C SER A 99 9.34 -2.17 -8.64
N PRO A 100 8.16 -2.28 -9.28
CA PRO A 100 7.72 -1.29 -10.27
C PRO A 100 7.65 0.15 -9.74
N TRP A 101 7.68 0.34 -8.42
CA TRP A 101 7.58 1.63 -7.74
C TRP A 101 8.93 2.24 -7.35
N SER A 102 9.99 1.46 -7.32
CA SER A 102 11.30 1.89 -6.82
C SER A 102 12.48 1.46 -7.70
N GLY A 103 12.23 1.11 -8.95
CA GLY A 103 13.26 0.98 -9.98
C GLY A 103 13.78 2.36 -10.44
N ASN A 104 14.92 2.38 -11.13
CA ASN A 104 15.58 3.63 -11.55
C ASN A 104 14.68 4.57 -12.34
N THR A 105 13.79 4.04 -13.18
CA THR A 105 12.87 4.80 -14.02
C THR A 105 11.43 4.77 -13.53
N SER A 106 11.19 4.22 -12.34
CA SER A 106 9.83 4.13 -11.78
C SER A 106 9.23 5.53 -11.60
N PRO A 107 7.98 5.76 -12.03
CA PRO A 107 7.33 7.04 -11.85
C PRO A 107 7.00 7.30 -10.37
N ILE A 108 6.86 8.58 -10.02
CA ILE A 108 6.16 8.99 -8.80
C ILE A 108 4.72 9.28 -9.18
N PHE A 109 3.81 8.52 -8.60
CA PHE A 109 2.37 8.72 -8.80
C PHE A 109 1.86 9.84 -7.88
N ILE A 110 1.08 10.76 -8.44
CA ILE A 110 0.45 11.88 -7.73
C ILE A 110 -1.01 11.57 -7.48
N VAL A 111 -1.76 11.19 -8.51
CA VAL A 111 -3.14 10.71 -8.44
C VAL A 111 -3.27 9.55 -9.40
N THR A 112 -3.92 8.49 -8.95
CA THR A 112 -4.06 7.27 -9.75
C THR A 112 -5.52 6.92 -10.04
N TYR A 113 -5.76 6.24 -11.17
CA TYR A 113 -7.08 5.71 -11.48
C TYR A 113 -7.60 4.77 -10.39
N ALA A 114 -6.73 3.93 -9.83
CA ALA A 114 -7.09 3.05 -8.72
C ALA A 114 -7.56 3.85 -7.51
N GLU A 115 -6.86 4.91 -7.13
CA GLU A 115 -7.25 5.79 -6.02
C GLU A 115 -8.60 6.46 -6.27
N LEU A 116 -8.84 7.01 -7.47
CA LEU A 116 -10.14 7.57 -7.83
C LEU A 116 -11.28 6.56 -7.75
N LYS A 117 -11.02 5.30 -8.11
CA LYS A 117 -12.02 4.23 -7.98
C LYS A 117 -12.28 3.87 -6.52
N PHE A 118 -11.30 3.94 -5.63
CA PHE A 118 -11.54 3.81 -4.19
C PHE A 118 -12.34 4.99 -3.62
N ILE A 119 -12.06 6.22 -4.08
CA ILE A 119 -12.87 7.40 -3.71
C ILE A 119 -14.32 7.23 -4.21
N GLU A 120 -14.53 6.71 -5.42
CA GLU A 120 -15.87 6.38 -5.94
C GLU A 120 -16.55 5.30 -5.09
N ALA A 121 -15.82 4.26 -4.70
CA ALA A 121 -16.34 3.19 -3.85
C ALA A 121 -16.80 3.74 -2.49
N GLU A 122 -16.02 4.59 -1.89
CA GLU A 122 -16.34 5.22 -0.61
C GLU A 122 -17.54 6.17 -0.74
N ALA A 123 -17.55 7.03 -1.75
CA ALA A 123 -18.63 8.01 -1.96
C ALA A 123 -19.99 7.36 -2.26
N ALA A 124 -20.00 6.26 -2.98
CA ALA A 124 -21.21 5.51 -3.31
C ALA A 124 -21.67 4.56 -2.19
N PHE A 125 -20.86 4.34 -1.16
CA PHE A 125 -21.05 3.27 -0.18
C PHE A 125 -22.41 3.31 0.51
N ASP A 126 -22.87 4.48 0.92
CA ASP A 126 -24.14 4.64 1.65
C ASP A 126 -25.35 4.84 0.73
N THR A 127 -25.15 5.13 -0.57
CA THR A 127 -26.23 5.50 -1.50
C THR A 127 -26.44 4.49 -2.63
N ASP A 128 -25.39 3.81 -3.07
CA ASP A 128 -25.43 2.82 -4.16
C ASP A 128 -24.37 1.72 -3.92
N ARG A 129 -24.78 0.69 -3.21
CA ARG A 129 -23.93 -0.44 -2.81
C ARG A 129 -23.34 -1.20 -4.01
N THR A 130 -24.10 -1.31 -5.07
CA THR A 130 -23.64 -1.99 -6.29
C THR A 130 -22.53 -1.20 -6.98
N ARG A 131 -22.72 0.11 -7.12
CA ARG A 131 -21.70 1.01 -7.66
C ARG A 131 -20.46 1.01 -6.78
N SER A 132 -20.63 1.10 -5.48
CA SER A 132 -19.51 1.04 -4.51
C SER A 132 -18.69 -0.22 -4.68
N TYR A 133 -19.34 -1.39 -4.75
CA TYR A 133 -18.67 -2.67 -4.90
C TYR A 133 -17.95 -2.81 -6.26
N ASN A 134 -18.59 -2.38 -7.34
CA ASN A 134 -17.97 -2.41 -8.67
C ASN A 134 -16.75 -1.50 -8.75
N ALA A 135 -16.81 -0.32 -8.14
CA ALA A 135 -15.69 0.60 -8.05
C ALA A 135 -14.54 0.02 -7.20
N TYR A 136 -14.86 -0.61 -6.06
CA TYR A 136 -13.89 -1.33 -5.20
C TYR A 136 -13.14 -2.41 -5.97
N LEU A 137 -13.85 -3.30 -6.68
CA LEU A 137 -13.21 -4.35 -7.48
C LEU A 137 -12.36 -3.79 -8.63
N THR A 138 -12.86 -2.74 -9.29
CA THR A 138 -12.12 -2.05 -10.36
C THR A 138 -10.83 -1.43 -9.84
N ALA A 139 -10.88 -0.81 -8.66
CA ALA A 139 -9.71 -0.20 -8.02
C ALA A 139 -8.62 -1.23 -7.70
N ILE A 140 -9.00 -2.39 -7.13
CA ILE A 140 -8.06 -3.48 -6.83
C ILE A 140 -7.40 -3.98 -8.12
N ARG A 141 -8.17 -4.26 -9.16
CA ARG A 141 -7.63 -4.73 -10.45
C ARG A 141 -6.65 -3.73 -11.05
N ALA A 142 -7.04 -2.45 -11.12
CA ALA A 142 -6.20 -1.39 -11.64
C ALA A 142 -4.89 -1.25 -10.86
N ASN A 143 -4.95 -1.36 -9.53
CA ASN A 143 -3.76 -1.31 -8.69
C ASN A 143 -2.84 -2.52 -8.91
N MET A 144 -3.40 -3.74 -9.00
CA MET A 144 -2.63 -4.95 -9.28
C MET A 144 -1.96 -4.93 -10.66
N ASP A 145 -2.62 -4.36 -11.66
CA ASP A 145 -2.04 -4.17 -13.00
C ASP A 145 -0.81 -3.25 -12.93
N LYS A 146 -0.85 -2.21 -12.12
CA LYS A 146 0.29 -1.31 -11.88
C LYS A 146 1.44 -2.01 -11.16
N PHE A 147 1.16 -2.93 -10.24
CA PHE A 147 2.16 -3.78 -9.61
C PHE A 147 2.65 -4.92 -10.53
N GLN A 148 2.14 -5.01 -11.76
CA GLN A 148 2.49 -6.07 -12.71
C GLN A 148 2.24 -7.47 -12.11
N VAL A 149 1.17 -7.63 -11.35
CA VAL A 149 0.72 -8.93 -10.87
C VAL A 149 0.22 -9.74 -12.04
N SER A 150 0.57 -11.03 -12.10
CA SER A 150 0.11 -11.91 -13.17
C SER A 150 -1.43 -12.00 -13.20
N THR A 151 -2.00 -12.22 -14.38
CA THR A 151 -3.46 -12.38 -14.49
C THR A 151 -3.96 -13.52 -13.62
N THR A 152 -3.22 -14.63 -13.56
CA THR A 152 -3.59 -15.80 -12.74
C THR A 152 -3.65 -15.44 -11.26
N ASP A 153 -2.61 -14.79 -10.71
CA ASP A 153 -2.55 -14.43 -9.29
C ASP A 153 -3.59 -13.35 -8.96
N LYS A 154 -3.79 -12.39 -9.86
CA LYS A 154 -4.80 -11.35 -9.72
C LYS A 154 -6.21 -11.95 -9.62
N GLU A 155 -6.58 -12.84 -10.54
CA GLU A 155 -7.90 -13.46 -10.52
C GLU A 155 -8.07 -14.39 -9.31
N ALA A 156 -7.03 -15.12 -8.91
CA ALA A 156 -7.05 -15.92 -7.70
C ALA A 156 -7.28 -15.07 -6.44
N TYR A 157 -6.63 -13.91 -6.33
CA TYR A 157 -6.86 -12.96 -5.23
C TYR A 157 -8.27 -12.39 -5.27
N MET A 158 -8.71 -11.94 -6.47
CA MET A 158 -10.03 -11.35 -6.66
C MET A 158 -11.19 -12.32 -6.39
N ALA A 159 -10.93 -13.64 -6.46
CA ALA A 159 -11.92 -14.68 -6.15
C ALA A 159 -11.97 -15.04 -4.64
N GLN A 160 -11.07 -14.52 -3.81
CA GLN A 160 -11.08 -14.83 -2.38
C GLN A 160 -12.36 -14.33 -1.70
N PRO A 161 -13.00 -15.13 -0.84
CA PRO A 161 -14.24 -14.74 -0.16
C PRO A 161 -14.12 -13.46 0.70
N THR A 162 -12.90 -13.16 1.16
CA THR A 162 -12.60 -11.94 1.93
C THR A 162 -12.38 -10.71 1.05
N VAL A 163 -12.29 -10.88 -0.27
CA VAL A 163 -12.17 -9.82 -1.29
C VAL A 163 -13.47 -9.71 -2.07
N ALA A 164 -13.96 -10.81 -2.63
CA ALA A 164 -15.20 -10.90 -3.39
C ALA A 164 -16.43 -11.05 -2.50
N VAL A 165 -16.57 -10.16 -1.52
CA VAL A 165 -17.63 -10.25 -0.48
C VAL A 165 -19.05 -9.97 -1.01
N GLY A 166 -19.19 -9.42 -2.22
CA GLY A 166 -20.47 -8.95 -2.75
C GLY A 166 -20.88 -7.57 -2.22
N ALA A 167 -21.79 -6.91 -2.94
CA ALA A 167 -22.19 -5.54 -2.63
C ALA A 167 -22.83 -5.38 -1.23
N ALA A 168 -23.62 -6.37 -0.80
CA ALA A 168 -24.29 -6.32 0.49
C ALA A 168 -23.33 -6.44 1.68
N ALA A 169 -22.26 -7.24 1.56
CA ALA A 169 -21.30 -7.50 2.62
C ALA A 169 -20.04 -6.61 2.55
N LEU A 170 -19.91 -5.74 1.54
CA LEU A 170 -18.81 -4.77 1.48
C LEU A 170 -18.86 -3.84 2.71
N THR A 171 -17.72 -3.56 3.30
CA THR A 171 -17.55 -2.64 4.42
C THR A 171 -16.61 -1.49 4.06
N LYS A 172 -16.71 -0.37 4.78
CA LYS A 172 -15.74 0.73 4.64
C LYS A 172 -14.34 0.26 5.01
N ASP A 173 -14.19 -0.64 5.98
CA ASP A 173 -12.91 -1.21 6.39
C ASP A 173 -12.20 -1.93 5.24
N LEU A 174 -12.95 -2.69 4.42
CA LEU A 174 -12.39 -3.35 3.24
C LEU A 174 -11.97 -2.35 2.16
N ILE A 175 -12.75 -1.28 1.96
CA ILE A 175 -12.40 -0.21 1.02
C ILE A 175 -11.11 0.48 1.49
N PHE A 176 -11.02 0.87 2.75
CA PHE A 176 -9.84 1.53 3.31
C PHE A 176 -8.61 0.60 3.34
N LYS A 177 -8.78 -0.67 3.67
CA LYS A 177 -7.71 -1.69 3.61
C LYS A 177 -7.07 -1.75 2.23
N GLU A 178 -7.87 -1.89 1.20
CA GLU A 178 -7.36 -1.98 -0.17
C GLU A 178 -6.81 -0.64 -0.67
N LYS A 179 -7.42 0.47 -0.28
CA LYS A 179 -6.92 1.81 -0.60
C LYS A 179 -5.58 2.09 0.08
N TYR A 180 -5.38 1.66 1.34
CA TYR A 180 -4.10 1.75 2.04
C TYR A 180 -2.96 1.09 1.26
N ILE A 181 -3.20 -0.09 0.71
CA ILE A 181 -2.22 -0.79 -0.13
C ILE A 181 -2.02 -0.04 -1.46
N ALA A 182 -3.10 0.47 -2.06
CA ALA A 182 -3.04 1.18 -3.34
C ALA A 182 -2.31 2.52 -3.26
N THR A 183 -2.31 3.16 -2.08
CA THR A 183 -1.58 4.41 -1.80
C THR A 183 -0.16 4.17 -1.25
N TYR A 184 0.41 2.98 -1.49
CA TYR A 184 1.80 2.68 -1.16
C TYR A 184 2.75 3.75 -1.73
N LEU A 185 3.64 4.29 -0.90
CA LEU A 185 4.56 5.40 -1.21
C LEU A 185 3.88 6.71 -1.62
N ASN A 186 2.60 6.90 -1.30
CA ASN A 186 1.87 8.12 -1.55
C ASN A 186 1.49 8.79 -0.21
N PRO A 187 1.71 10.11 -0.02
CA PRO A 187 1.37 10.82 1.21
C PRO A 187 -0.13 10.82 1.53
N GLU A 188 -1.01 10.58 0.55
CA GLU A 188 -2.46 10.47 0.77
C GLU A 188 -2.84 9.29 1.68
N ALA A 189 -1.98 8.27 1.81
CA ALA A 189 -2.15 7.22 2.82
C ALA A 189 -2.23 7.78 4.25
N TRP A 190 -1.48 8.84 4.55
CA TRP A 190 -1.54 9.54 5.83
C TRP A 190 -2.86 10.30 6.02
N ASN A 191 -3.35 10.97 4.99
CA ASN A 191 -4.62 11.67 5.02
C ASN A 191 -5.78 10.69 5.25
N ASP A 192 -5.78 9.55 4.57
CA ASP A 192 -6.76 8.50 4.76
C ASP A 192 -6.70 7.88 6.15
N ALA A 193 -5.50 7.60 6.68
CA ALA A 193 -5.35 7.06 8.03
C ALA A 193 -5.97 7.99 9.09
N ARG A 194 -5.71 9.29 9.00
CA ARG A 194 -6.29 10.31 9.89
C ARG A 194 -7.81 10.41 9.74
N ARG A 195 -8.31 10.40 8.51
CA ARG A 195 -9.73 10.50 8.19
C ARG A 195 -10.51 9.27 8.63
N PHE A 196 -9.88 8.10 8.56
CA PHE A 196 -10.41 6.82 9.03
C PHE A 196 -10.16 6.57 10.52
N ASP A 197 -9.60 7.55 11.23
CA ASP A 197 -9.30 7.47 12.67
C ASP A 197 -8.34 6.31 13.03
N TYR A 198 -7.44 5.98 12.11
CA TYR A 198 -6.47 4.86 12.22
C TYR A 198 -7.10 3.49 12.50
N LYS A 199 -8.38 3.30 12.14
CA LYS A 199 -9.17 2.08 12.40
C LYS A 199 -8.86 0.93 11.45
N TYR A 200 -7.65 0.84 10.96
CA TYR A 200 -7.21 -0.35 10.24
C TYR A 200 -7.04 -1.51 11.21
N LYS A 201 -7.39 -2.72 10.76
CA LYS A 201 -7.20 -3.92 11.57
C LYS A 201 -5.72 -4.08 11.92
N ASP A 202 -5.43 -4.35 13.19
CA ASP A 202 -4.09 -4.57 13.73
C ASP A 202 -3.13 -3.35 13.56
N PHE A 203 -3.67 -2.15 13.32
CA PHE A 203 -2.88 -0.94 13.22
C PHE A 203 -2.52 -0.44 14.62
N THR A 204 -1.25 -0.58 15.00
CA THR A 204 -0.77 -0.33 16.35
C THR A 204 -0.10 1.03 16.50
N MET A 205 -0.17 1.58 17.71
CA MET A 205 0.62 2.74 18.09
C MET A 205 2.11 2.44 17.97
N PRO A 206 2.93 3.43 17.59
CA PRO A 206 4.38 3.25 17.66
C PRO A 206 4.82 2.85 19.06
N VAL A 207 5.74 1.89 19.17
CA VAL A 207 6.41 1.62 20.46
C VAL A 207 7.14 2.88 20.90
N ASN A 208 7.12 3.20 22.16
CA ASN A 208 7.65 4.45 22.72
C ASN A 208 6.98 5.73 22.20
N ALA A 209 5.70 5.66 21.78
CA ALA A 209 4.94 6.84 21.42
C ALA A 209 4.88 7.83 22.59
N ALA A 210 5.15 9.11 22.31
CA ALA A 210 5.09 10.17 23.32
C ALA A 210 3.66 10.50 23.78
N LEU A 211 2.66 10.14 22.96
CA LEU A 211 1.24 10.36 23.23
C LEU A 211 0.49 9.04 23.27
N PRO A 212 -0.58 8.93 24.06
CA PRO A 212 -1.38 7.70 24.19
C PRO A 212 -2.31 7.46 23.00
N THR A 213 -2.36 8.37 22.03
CA THR A 213 -3.23 8.30 20.85
C THR A 213 -2.47 8.68 19.60
N PHE A 214 -2.94 8.24 18.45
CA PHE A 214 -2.40 8.68 17.16
C PHE A 214 -2.54 10.19 16.97
N ILE A 215 -1.50 10.80 16.43
CA ILE A 215 -1.49 12.24 16.13
C ILE A 215 -2.41 12.51 14.94
N ARG A 216 -3.45 13.29 15.17
CA ARG A 216 -4.38 13.71 14.11
C ARG A 216 -4.00 15.02 13.44
N ARG A 217 -3.32 15.89 14.18
CA ARG A 217 -2.81 17.18 13.73
C ARG A 217 -1.64 17.59 14.60
N LEU A 218 -0.82 18.48 14.10
CA LEU A 218 0.16 19.18 14.94
C LEU A 218 -0.61 20.21 15.77
N ASP A 219 -0.39 20.20 17.06
CA ASP A 219 -0.80 21.29 17.96
C ASP A 219 0.35 22.31 17.99
N TYR A 220 0.05 23.56 17.66
CA TYR A 220 1.00 24.68 17.67
C TYR A 220 0.87 25.44 18.98
#